data_20f2f3d27caa139c804dff4fa3f3feae
#
_entry.id   20f2f3d27caa139c804dff4fa3f3feae
#
_cell.length_a   1.000
_cell.length_b   1.000
_cell.length_c   1.000
_cell.angle_alpha   90.00
_cell.angle_beta   90.00
_cell.angle_gamma   90.00
#
_symmetry.space_group_name_H-M   'P 1'
#
loop_
_entity.id
_entity.type
_entity.pdbx_description
1 polymer ?
#
loop_
_entity_poly.entity_id
_entity_poly.type
_entity_poly.pdbx_seq_one_letter_code
_entity_poly.pdbx_strand_id
1 'polypeptide(L)'
;MQISLLLILSKTWFMIQFINGGSARYLSELPEFQNGLPYGIVNKTKTDVGGTYVAANCSSNYIIVCPFRDLVDSIAADENNRYEVFKCYGGVKEPQFRRYIKEHQTYKIAVTYDSLPKLLRWMDGKTDGWKVLVDEYHMILEDMDYRDNAITNLLYDITKFRHFTFLSATPMNEDYEIPFFKKLPHYTVKWDGLQEIVVKRYKTSRVSAGLTKVIDTFRTKGLRLTDIHGQVSEVEQLYIFINSVTSIQQVVSTLELDSSEVKICCANRKRNKLLLGKYEIEPVCSPNKQINFFTKKCFQGCNLFTDNGLVIVASDGYRTNTLVDVSTTMEQIAGRIRSNEHSQNIFADTLVHIFSTNKNIMTDEEFAELMQEKELDAENLLSSQEKLSDEERKTWIERLNLESDVVSEKDGRLVYNE
;
A
#
# COMPACT_ATOMS: atom_id res chain seq x y z
N MET A 1 -33.03 -31.36 -39.97
CA MET A 1 -31.88 -31.78 -39.09
C MET A 1 -31.18 -30.52 -38.67
N GLN A 2 -31.65 -29.89 -37.57
CA GLN A 2 -31.11 -28.67 -37.01
C GLN A 2 -30.06 -29.05 -35.98
N ILE A 3 -28.81 -28.65 -36.24
CA ILE A 3 -27.72 -28.78 -35.27
C ILE A 3 -27.71 -27.47 -34.47
N SER A 4 -28.26 -27.53 -33.25
CA SER A 4 -28.12 -26.46 -32.26
C SER A 4 -26.69 -26.47 -31.72
N LEU A 5 -25.91 -25.46 -32.09
CA LEU A 5 -24.63 -25.18 -31.43
C LEU A 5 -24.94 -24.60 -30.06
N LEU A 6 -24.86 -25.41 -29.03
CA LEU A 6 -24.79 -24.94 -27.64
C LEU A 6 -23.42 -24.32 -27.42
N LEU A 7 -23.34 -23.02 -27.47
CA LEU A 7 -22.21 -22.24 -26.90
C LEU A 7 -22.30 -22.39 -25.38
N ILE A 8 -21.58 -23.35 -24.84
CA ILE A 8 -21.27 -23.41 -23.40
C ILE A 8 -20.25 -22.31 -23.13
N LEU A 9 -20.74 -21.13 -22.80
CA LEU A 9 -19.96 -20.13 -22.09
C LEU A 9 -19.70 -20.68 -20.69
N SER A 10 -18.59 -21.40 -20.51
CA SER A 10 -18.09 -21.73 -19.20
C SER A 10 -17.64 -20.42 -18.55
N LYS A 11 -18.51 -19.81 -17.76
CA LYS A 11 -18.13 -18.87 -16.73
C LYS A 11 -17.32 -19.67 -15.71
N THR A 12 -16.02 -19.78 -15.91
CA THR A 12 -15.11 -20.25 -14.90
C THR A 12 -15.00 -19.14 -13.83
N TRP A 13 -15.94 -19.14 -12.92
CA TRP A 13 -15.77 -18.46 -11.65
C TRP A 13 -14.70 -19.26 -10.91
N PHE A 14 -13.50 -18.69 -10.74
CA PHE A 14 -12.54 -19.28 -9.82
C PHE A 14 -13.14 -19.16 -8.43
N MET A 15 -13.44 -20.31 -7.82
CA MET A 15 -13.93 -20.33 -6.44
C MET A 15 -12.82 -19.84 -5.54
N ILE A 16 -13.13 -18.93 -4.63
CA ILE A 16 -12.23 -18.53 -3.55
C ILE A 16 -11.92 -19.79 -2.73
N GLN A 17 -10.65 -20.11 -2.64
CA GLN A 17 -10.17 -21.24 -1.84
C GLN A 17 -9.80 -20.72 -0.45
N PHE A 18 -10.38 -21.32 0.58
CA PHE A 18 -10.05 -20.98 1.96
C PHE A 18 -8.94 -21.89 2.46
N ILE A 19 -7.87 -21.27 2.99
CA ILE A 19 -6.78 -21.96 3.69
C ILE A 19 -7.02 -21.77 5.19
N ASN A 20 -7.02 -22.88 5.94
CA ASN A 20 -7.20 -22.81 7.37
C ASN A 20 -5.89 -22.45 8.07
N GLY A 21 -5.79 -21.21 8.54
CA GLY A 21 -4.66 -20.73 9.33
C GLY A 21 -4.69 -21.21 10.78
N GLY A 22 -5.90 -21.50 11.32
CA GLY A 22 -6.09 -21.94 12.68
C GLY A 22 -5.39 -21.03 13.70
N SER A 23 -4.69 -21.64 14.65
CA SER A 23 -3.89 -20.96 15.66
C SER A 23 -2.44 -20.67 15.25
N ALA A 24 -2.05 -20.97 14.01
CA ALA A 24 -0.71 -20.66 13.51
C ALA A 24 -0.45 -19.16 13.55
N ARG A 25 0.79 -18.79 13.85
CA ARG A 25 1.20 -17.37 13.90
C ARG A 25 1.61 -16.87 12.53
N TYR A 26 2.25 -17.72 11.72
CA TYR A 26 2.86 -17.34 10.44
C TYR A 26 2.44 -18.26 9.30
N LEU A 27 2.41 -17.73 8.09
CA LEU A 27 2.14 -18.50 6.86
C LEU A 27 3.12 -19.65 6.67
N SER A 28 4.39 -19.48 7.07
CA SER A 28 5.42 -20.52 6.97
C SER A 28 5.13 -21.77 7.80
N GLU A 29 4.24 -21.71 8.77
CA GLU A 29 3.81 -22.86 9.58
C GLU A 29 2.75 -23.70 8.88
N LEU A 30 2.08 -23.16 7.86
CA LEU A 30 1.00 -23.81 7.13
C LEU A 30 1.56 -24.68 6.01
N PRO A 31 1.08 -25.93 5.83
CA PRO A 31 1.56 -26.87 4.80
C PRO A 31 1.52 -26.28 3.39
N GLU A 32 0.50 -25.47 3.08
CA GLU A 32 0.30 -24.87 1.75
C GLU A 32 1.41 -23.90 1.36
N PHE A 33 2.15 -23.36 2.33
CA PHE A 33 3.22 -22.37 2.12
C PHE A 33 4.65 -22.91 2.31
N GLN A 34 4.83 -24.16 2.71
CA GLN A 34 6.16 -24.74 2.96
C GLN A 34 7.08 -24.76 1.72
N ASN A 35 6.49 -24.88 0.52
CA ASN A 35 7.22 -24.87 -0.75
C ASN A 35 7.18 -23.52 -1.48
N GLY A 36 6.83 -22.46 -0.77
CA GLY A 36 6.60 -21.13 -1.30
C GLY A 36 5.13 -20.78 -1.44
N LEU A 37 4.84 -19.59 -1.95
CA LEU A 37 3.49 -19.09 -2.11
C LEU A 37 2.79 -19.76 -3.31
N PRO A 38 1.47 -20.00 -3.28
CA PRO A 38 0.71 -20.57 -4.40
C PRO A 38 0.62 -19.56 -5.57
N TYR A 39 0.38 -20.08 -6.77
CA TYR A 39 0.09 -19.26 -7.95
C TYR A 39 -1.27 -18.57 -7.81
N GLY A 40 -1.34 -17.26 -8.04
CA GLY A 40 -2.57 -16.49 -8.02
C GLY A 40 -2.58 -15.37 -7.00
N ILE A 41 -3.72 -15.08 -6.40
CA ILE A 41 -3.90 -14.02 -5.41
C ILE A 41 -4.05 -14.65 -4.02
N VAL A 42 -3.28 -14.15 -3.06
CA VAL A 42 -3.34 -14.60 -1.66
C VAL A 42 -3.75 -13.42 -0.77
N ASN A 43 -4.97 -13.50 -0.26
CA ASN A 43 -5.40 -12.67 0.85
C ASN A 43 -4.95 -13.30 2.16
N LYS A 44 -3.95 -12.71 2.79
CA LYS A 44 -3.44 -13.18 4.08
C LYS A 44 -4.30 -12.73 5.27
N THR A 45 -5.30 -11.85 5.06
CA THR A 45 -6.28 -11.32 6.03
C THR A 45 -5.72 -10.75 7.33
N LYS A 46 -4.43 -10.88 7.55
CA LYS A 46 -3.72 -10.37 8.72
C LYS A 46 -2.38 -9.83 8.29
N THR A 47 -2.00 -8.69 8.80
CA THR A 47 -0.65 -8.15 8.65
C THR A 47 0.35 -8.96 9.46
N ASP A 48 1.65 -8.89 9.12
CA ASP A 48 2.75 -9.51 9.89
C ASP A 48 2.72 -11.05 9.99
N VAL A 49 2.13 -11.72 9.02
CA VAL A 49 2.10 -13.19 9.00
C VAL A 49 3.20 -13.84 8.13
N GLY A 50 4.21 -13.06 7.72
CA GLY A 50 5.42 -13.59 7.11
C GLY A 50 5.31 -14.02 5.65
N GLY A 51 4.41 -13.42 4.84
CA GLY A 51 4.30 -13.76 3.42
C GLY A 51 5.59 -13.52 2.63
N THR A 52 6.23 -12.38 2.82
CA THR A 52 7.54 -12.06 2.25
C THR A 52 8.63 -12.99 2.78
N TYR A 53 8.54 -13.37 4.07
CA TYR A 53 9.43 -14.35 4.70
C TYR A 53 9.37 -15.71 4.00
N VAL A 54 8.19 -16.20 3.63
CA VAL A 54 8.03 -17.45 2.87
C VAL A 54 8.79 -17.39 1.54
N ALA A 55 8.64 -16.30 0.80
CA ALA A 55 9.33 -16.10 -0.47
C ALA A 55 10.85 -16.01 -0.31
N ALA A 56 11.33 -15.30 0.72
CA ALA A 56 12.77 -15.12 1.00
C ALA A 56 13.44 -16.41 1.48
N ASN A 57 12.72 -17.30 2.17
CA ASN A 57 13.33 -18.44 2.90
C ASN A 57 13.07 -19.83 2.31
N CYS A 58 12.12 -19.99 1.38
CA CYS A 58 11.95 -21.29 0.68
C CYS A 58 13.11 -21.58 -0.27
N SER A 59 13.25 -22.84 -0.71
CA SER A 59 14.34 -23.27 -1.58
C SER A 59 14.23 -22.83 -3.05
N SER A 60 13.09 -22.29 -3.48
CA SER A 60 12.87 -21.81 -4.85
C SER A 60 13.55 -20.46 -5.09
N ASN A 61 13.93 -20.18 -6.34
CA ASN A 61 14.35 -18.84 -6.72
C ASN A 61 13.16 -17.89 -6.72
N TYR A 62 13.31 -16.72 -6.08
CA TYR A 62 12.23 -15.74 -5.96
C TYR A 62 12.66 -14.33 -6.35
N ILE A 63 11.77 -13.66 -7.06
CA ILE A 63 11.78 -12.21 -7.25
C ILE A 63 10.64 -11.64 -6.41
N ILE A 64 10.95 -10.81 -5.43
CA ILE A 64 10.00 -10.14 -4.53
C ILE A 64 9.86 -8.71 -5.02
N VAL A 65 8.72 -8.40 -5.59
CA VAL A 65 8.42 -7.12 -6.22
C VAL A 65 7.65 -6.24 -5.24
N CYS A 66 8.21 -5.10 -4.90
CA CYS A 66 7.73 -4.22 -3.85
C CYS A 66 7.35 -2.83 -4.38
N PRO A 67 6.36 -2.14 -3.80
CA PRO A 67 6.01 -0.79 -4.21
C PRO A 67 7.07 0.27 -3.88
N PHE A 68 7.87 0.05 -2.80
CA PHE A 68 8.80 1.06 -2.27
C PHE A 68 10.20 0.51 -2.02
N ARG A 69 11.21 1.42 -2.13
CA ARG A 69 12.62 1.10 -1.84
C ARG A 69 12.85 0.69 -0.39
N ASP A 70 12.20 1.38 0.55
CA ASP A 70 12.35 1.13 1.98
C ASP A 70 11.94 -0.31 2.34
N LEU A 71 10.93 -0.87 1.64
CA LEU A 71 10.51 -2.26 1.79
C LEU A 71 11.57 -3.23 1.21
N VAL A 72 12.13 -2.92 0.04
CA VAL A 72 13.26 -3.69 -0.53
C VAL A 72 14.45 -3.72 0.42
N ASP A 73 14.78 -2.57 1.02
CA ASP A 73 15.89 -2.47 1.98
C ASP A 73 15.59 -3.27 3.27
N SER A 74 14.37 -3.20 3.78
CA SER A 74 13.92 -3.95 4.96
C SER A 74 13.99 -5.47 4.74
N ILE A 75 13.50 -5.96 3.58
CA ILE A 75 13.55 -7.38 3.24
C ILE A 75 15.00 -7.87 3.16
N ALA A 76 15.87 -7.10 2.54
CA ALA A 76 17.27 -7.51 2.37
C ALA A 76 18.11 -7.41 3.64
N ALA A 77 17.69 -6.57 4.60
CA ALA A 77 18.36 -6.39 5.87
C ALA A 77 17.84 -7.32 6.98
N ASP A 78 16.82 -8.13 6.70
CA ASP A 78 16.26 -9.04 7.69
C ASP A 78 17.25 -10.16 8.03
N GLU A 79 17.75 -10.15 9.26
CA GLU A 79 18.72 -11.12 9.77
C GLU A 79 18.16 -12.56 9.88
N ASN A 80 16.85 -12.72 9.82
CA ASN A 80 16.17 -14.01 9.81
C ASN A 80 16.13 -14.66 8.41
N ASN A 81 16.62 -13.98 7.38
CA ASN A 81 16.68 -14.55 6.05
C ASN A 81 17.74 -15.68 5.99
N ARG A 82 17.28 -16.85 5.55
CA ARG A 82 18.16 -18.00 5.29
C ARG A 82 19.12 -17.77 4.11
N TYR A 83 18.71 -16.95 3.15
CA TYR A 83 19.45 -16.66 1.93
C TYR A 83 19.68 -15.16 1.82
N GLU A 84 20.85 -14.77 1.30
CA GLU A 84 21.12 -13.39 0.97
C GLU A 84 20.13 -12.87 -0.09
N VAL A 85 19.55 -11.70 0.15
CA VAL A 85 18.59 -11.08 -0.76
C VAL A 85 19.26 -9.92 -1.51
N PHE A 86 19.37 -10.08 -2.84
CA PHE A 86 19.89 -9.03 -3.70
C PHE A 86 18.89 -7.89 -3.86
N LYS A 87 19.33 -6.64 -3.62
CA LYS A 87 18.51 -5.43 -3.79
C LYS A 87 18.60 -4.92 -5.23
N CYS A 88 17.46 -4.67 -5.87
CA CYS A 88 17.39 -4.14 -7.22
C CYS A 88 16.48 -2.92 -7.31
N TYR A 89 17.05 -1.72 -7.35
CA TYR A 89 16.36 -0.45 -7.57
C TYR A 89 17.28 0.58 -8.21
N GLY A 90 16.85 1.85 -8.32
CA GLY A 90 17.65 2.93 -8.92
C GLY A 90 19.03 3.04 -8.28
N GLY A 91 20.08 3.13 -9.12
CA GLY A 91 21.48 3.20 -8.70
C GLY A 91 22.22 1.86 -8.67
N VAL A 92 21.54 0.72 -8.56
CA VAL A 92 22.14 -0.61 -8.67
C VAL A 92 22.49 -0.92 -10.13
N LYS A 93 23.65 -1.53 -10.38
CA LYS A 93 24.21 -1.80 -11.71
C LYS A 93 24.30 -3.30 -12.00
N GLU A 94 24.23 -3.68 -13.27
CA GLU A 94 24.30 -5.06 -13.73
C GLU A 94 25.50 -5.88 -13.23
N PRO A 95 26.75 -5.36 -13.14
CA PRO A 95 27.88 -6.12 -12.61
C PRO A 95 27.68 -6.64 -11.18
N GLN A 96 26.91 -5.91 -10.34
CA GLN A 96 26.55 -6.35 -8.99
C GLN A 96 25.61 -7.54 -9.04
N PHE A 97 24.60 -7.51 -9.91
CA PHE A 97 23.70 -8.63 -10.16
C PHE A 97 24.44 -9.85 -10.68
N ARG A 98 25.32 -9.70 -11.70
CA ARG A 98 26.11 -10.80 -12.27
C ARG A 98 27.04 -11.45 -11.23
N ARG A 99 27.59 -10.64 -10.29
CA ARG A 99 28.39 -11.16 -9.16
C ARG A 99 27.49 -12.01 -8.26
N TYR A 100 26.35 -11.48 -7.82
CA TYR A 100 25.42 -12.18 -6.95
C TYR A 100 25.00 -13.55 -7.54
N ILE A 101 24.65 -13.60 -8.83
CA ILE A 101 24.29 -14.86 -9.50
C ILE A 101 25.45 -15.89 -9.52
N LYS A 102 26.71 -15.42 -9.58
CA LYS A 102 27.88 -16.34 -9.54
C LYS A 102 28.18 -16.88 -8.14
N GLU A 103 27.86 -16.12 -7.11
CA GLU A 103 28.20 -16.44 -5.72
C GLU A 103 27.13 -17.31 -5.03
N HIS A 104 25.94 -17.41 -5.59
CA HIS A 104 24.80 -18.10 -4.97
C HIS A 104 24.24 -19.22 -5.86
N GLN A 105 23.57 -20.19 -5.25
CA GLN A 105 22.85 -21.28 -5.94
C GLN A 105 21.33 -21.11 -5.87
N THR A 106 20.84 -20.49 -4.80
CA THR A 106 19.43 -20.10 -4.62
C THR A 106 19.36 -18.59 -4.63
N TYR A 107 18.55 -18.06 -5.50
CA TYR A 107 18.51 -16.63 -5.75
C TYR A 107 17.27 -15.98 -5.12
N LYS A 108 17.50 -14.93 -4.36
CA LYS A 108 16.46 -14.09 -3.77
C LYS A 108 16.71 -12.64 -4.17
N ILE A 109 15.76 -12.04 -4.86
CA ILE A 109 15.92 -10.68 -5.38
C ILE A 109 14.72 -9.86 -4.91
N ALA A 110 14.96 -8.79 -4.17
CA ALA A 110 13.94 -7.79 -3.85
C ALA A 110 14.08 -6.61 -4.82
N VAL A 111 13.00 -6.25 -5.50
CA VAL A 111 13.00 -5.26 -6.58
C VAL A 111 11.80 -4.33 -6.47
N THR A 112 11.96 -3.04 -6.82
CA THR A 112 10.81 -2.12 -6.92
C THR A 112 10.03 -2.31 -8.23
N TYR A 113 8.73 -1.99 -8.25
CA TYR A 113 7.87 -2.03 -9.44
C TYR A 113 8.57 -1.42 -10.67
N ASP A 114 9.12 -0.21 -10.56
CA ASP A 114 9.81 0.49 -11.65
C ASP A 114 11.11 -0.20 -12.12
N SER A 115 11.71 -1.04 -11.27
CA SER A 115 13.00 -1.66 -11.56
C SER A 115 12.89 -3.09 -12.11
N LEU A 116 11.71 -3.69 -12.11
CA LEU A 116 11.49 -5.04 -12.64
C LEU A 116 11.90 -5.14 -14.13
N PRO A 117 11.54 -4.21 -15.03
CA PRO A 117 11.97 -4.27 -16.43
C PRO A 117 13.50 -4.25 -16.59
N LYS A 118 14.21 -3.52 -15.73
CA LYS A 118 15.68 -3.49 -15.69
C LYS A 118 16.25 -4.85 -15.29
N LEU A 119 15.70 -5.45 -14.23
CA LEU A 119 16.11 -6.78 -13.77
C LEU A 119 15.92 -7.83 -14.86
N LEU A 120 14.76 -7.83 -15.54
CA LEU A 120 14.48 -8.76 -16.64
C LEU A 120 15.49 -8.65 -17.79
N ARG A 121 15.94 -7.44 -18.12
CA ARG A 121 17.02 -7.26 -19.11
C ARG A 121 18.33 -7.91 -18.64
N TRP A 122 18.69 -7.78 -17.35
CA TRP A 122 19.89 -8.43 -16.80
C TRP A 122 19.78 -9.96 -16.73
N MET A 123 18.57 -10.48 -16.65
CA MET A 123 18.28 -11.91 -16.71
C MET A 123 18.26 -12.47 -18.15
N ASP A 124 18.48 -11.62 -19.17
CA ASP A 124 18.38 -11.98 -20.58
C ASP A 124 17.01 -12.61 -20.93
N GLY A 125 15.95 -12.21 -20.25
CA GLY A 125 14.60 -12.76 -20.39
C GLY A 125 14.42 -14.21 -19.88
N LYS A 126 15.41 -14.76 -19.17
CA LYS A 126 15.37 -16.12 -18.64
C LYS A 126 14.55 -16.17 -17.35
N THR A 127 13.26 -16.49 -17.46
CA THR A 127 12.30 -16.52 -16.34
C THR A 127 11.98 -17.93 -15.85
N ASP A 128 12.40 -18.97 -16.57
CA ASP A 128 12.14 -20.35 -16.17
C ASP A 128 12.82 -20.69 -14.82
N GLY A 129 12.08 -21.38 -13.96
CA GLY A 129 12.54 -21.74 -12.62
C GLY A 129 12.49 -20.62 -11.58
N TRP A 130 12.00 -19.43 -11.95
CA TRP A 130 11.77 -18.32 -11.04
C TRP A 130 10.31 -18.23 -10.64
N LYS A 131 10.07 -17.93 -9.37
CA LYS A 131 8.76 -17.52 -8.84
C LYS A 131 8.78 -16.02 -8.57
N VAL A 132 7.64 -15.39 -8.72
CA VAL A 132 7.48 -13.95 -8.43
C VAL A 132 6.46 -13.77 -7.32
N LEU A 133 6.80 -12.93 -6.35
CA LEU A 133 5.86 -12.39 -5.37
C LEU A 133 5.68 -10.90 -5.67
N VAL A 134 4.46 -10.45 -5.87
CA VAL A 134 4.09 -9.03 -5.83
C VAL A 134 3.49 -8.74 -4.47
N ASP A 135 4.28 -8.13 -3.63
CA ASP A 135 3.86 -7.81 -2.27
C ASP A 135 3.06 -6.50 -2.24
N GLU A 136 2.07 -6.44 -1.35
CA GLU A 136 1.14 -5.32 -1.20
C GLU A 136 0.48 -4.91 -2.53
N TYR A 137 -0.05 -5.89 -3.28
CA TYR A 137 -0.56 -5.66 -4.64
C TYR A 137 -1.76 -4.70 -4.72
N HIS A 138 -2.48 -4.48 -3.62
CA HIS A 138 -3.53 -3.45 -3.54
C HIS A 138 -3.01 -2.05 -3.89
N MET A 139 -1.69 -1.80 -3.68
CA MET A 139 -1.03 -0.56 -4.10
C MET A 139 -1.03 -0.33 -5.61
N ILE A 140 -1.28 -1.36 -6.40
CA ILE A 140 -1.37 -1.23 -7.85
C ILE A 140 -2.48 -0.24 -8.22
N LEU A 141 -3.66 -0.33 -7.60
CA LEU A 141 -4.75 0.63 -7.82
C LEU A 141 -4.43 2.03 -7.25
N GLU A 142 -3.90 2.09 -6.02
CA GLU A 142 -3.58 3.36 -5.37
C GLU A 142 -2.50 4.18 -6.10
N ASP A 143 -1.60 3.50 -6.81
CA ASP A 143 -0.48 4.11 -7.52
C ASP A 143 -0.75 4.33 -9.02
N MET A 144 -1.85 3.85 -9.58
CA MET A 144 -2.15 3.97 -11.01
C MET A 144 -2.10 5.42 -11.50
N ASP A 145 -2.67 6.37 -10.75
CA ASP A 145 -2.69 7.80 -11.11
C ASP A 145 -1.29 8.42 -11.27
N TYR A 146 -0.27 7.87 -10.58
CA TYR A 146 1.09 8.45 -10.58
C TYR A 146 2.12 7.59 -11.30
N ARG A 147 1.82 6.31 -11.55
CA ARG A 147 2.78 5.29 -12.00
C ARG A 147 2.19 4.37 -13.06
N ASP A 148 1.21 4.83 -13.83
CA ASP A 148 0.50 4.06 -14.85
C ASP A 148 1.46 3.22 -15.72
N ASN A 149 2.47 3.84 -16.32
CA ASN A 149 3.48 3.12 -17.11
C ASN A 149 4.25 2.04 -16.33
N ALA A 150 4.56 2.29 -15.05
CA ALA A 150 5.28 1.31 -14.23
C ALA A 150 4.41 0.13 -13.89
N ILE A 151 3.13 0.36 -13.62
CA ILE A 151 2.13 -0.65 -13.28
C ILE A 151 1.77 -1.49 -14.50
N THR A 152 1.50 -0.86 -15.63
CA THR A 152 1.24 -1.54 -16.90
C THR A 152 2.40 -2.44 -17.30
N ASN A 153 3.64 -1.94 -17.18
CA ASN A 153 4.84 -2.73 -17.42
C ASN A 153 4.98 -3.87 -16.42
N LEU A 154 4.69 -3.63 -15.13
CA LEU A 154 4.72 -4.65 -14.08
C LEU A 154 3.77 -5.81 -14.41
N LEU A 155 2.50 -5.52 -14.71
CA LEU A 155 1.51 -6.54 -15.05
C LEU A 155 1.91 -7.33 -16.29
N TYR A 156 2.42 -6.65 -17.33
CA TYR A 156 2.94 -7.31 -18.52
C TYR A 156 4.17 -8.17 -18.22
N ASP A 157 5.12 -7.67 -17.45
CA ASP A 157 6.37 -8.38 -17.15
C ASP A 157 6.15 -9.63 -16.28
N ILE A 158 5.18 -9.57 -15.37
CA ILE A 158 4.82 -10.72 -14.52
C ILE A 158 4.29 -11.89 -15.33
N THR A 159 3.56 -11.65 -16.42
CA THR A 159 3.05 -12.72 -17.29
C THR A 159 4.14 -13.54 -17.99
N LYS A 160 5.39 -13.05 -17.99
CA LYS A 160 6.56 -13.79 -18.52
C LYS A 160 7.00 -14.93 -17.61
N PHE A 161 6.51 -14.96 -16.37
CA PHE A 161 6.81 -16.01 -15.41
C PHE A 161 5.68 -17.04 -15.36
N ARG A 162 6.04 -18.30 -15.21
CA ARG A 162 5.04 -19.38 -15.06
C ARG A 162 4.38 -19.42 -13.70
N HIS A 163 5.03 -18.84 -12.70
CA HIS A 163 4.54 -18.83 -11.32
C HIS A 163 4.71 -17.45 -10.70
N PHE A 164 3.58 -16.83 -10.37
CA PHE A 164 3.56 -15.56 -9.68
C PHE A 164 2.42 -15.53 -8.66
N THR A 165 2.62 -14.76 -7.60
CA THR A 165 1.67 -14.57 -6.52
C THR A 165 1.51 -13.08 -6.25
N PHE A 166 0.28 -12.63 -6.16
CA PHE A 166 -0.09 -11.32 -5.62
C PHE A 166 -0.51 -11.50 -4.17
N LEU A 167 0.09 -10.74 -3.26
CA LEU A 167 -0.10 -10.91 -1.83
C LEU A 167 -0.54 -9.60 -1.19
N SER A 168 -1.57 -9.66 -0.35
CA SER A 168 -1.97 -8.54 0.52
C SER A 168 -2.70 -9.03 1.76
N ALA A 169 -2.66 -8.26 2.84
CA ALA A 169 -3.55 -8.42 3.98
C ALA A 169 -4.92 -7.74 3.73
N THR A 170 -4.90 -6.69 2.91
CA THR A 170 -6.04 -5.86 2.54
C THR A 170 -6.17 -5.89 1.01
N PRO A 171 -6.71 -6.98 0.42
CA PRO A 171 -6.82 -7.11 -1.03
C PRO A 171 -7.76 -6.04 -1.61
N MET A 172 -7.69 -5.87 -2.92
CA MET A 172 -8.68 -5.07 -3.64
C MET A 172 -10.07 -5.66 -3.40
N ASN A 173 -11.09 -4.79 -3.32
CA ASN A 173 -12.47 -5.25 -3.36
C ASN A 173 -12.75 -5.85 -4.75
N GLU A 174 -13.52 -6.94 -4.79
CA GLU A 174 -13.88 -7.67 -6.03
C GLU A 174 -14.51 -6.74 -7.09
N ASP A 175 -15.25 -5.71 -6.66
CA ASP A 175 -15.89 -4.74 -7.55
C ASP A 175 -14.86 -3.89 -8.32
N TYR A 176 -13.69 -3.66 -7.74
CA TYR A 176 -12.61 -2.85 -8.34
C TYR A 176 -11.47 -3.68 -8.91
N GLU A 177 -11.60 -5.02 -8.89
CA GLU A 177 -10.59 -5.87 -9.49
C GLU A 177 -10.59 -5.77 -11.02
N ILE A 178 -9.41 -5.50 -11.58
CA ILE A 178 -9.24 -5.50 -13.03
C ILE A 178 -9.42 -6.92 -13.63
N PRO A 179 -9.80 -7.05 -14.91
CA PRO A 179 -10.04 -8.34 -15.56
C PRO A 179 -8.88 -9.34 -15.47
N PHE A 180 -7.66 -8.85 -15.32
CA PHE A 180 -6.47 -9.67 -15.13
C PHE A 180 -6.53 -10.45 -13.81
N PHE A 181 -6.86 -9.80 -12.70
CA PHE A 181 -6.95 -10.43 -11.39
C PHE A 181 -8.14 -11.38 -11.28
N LYS A 182 -9.29 -11.02 -11.86
CA LYS A 182 -10.49 -11.87 -11.87
C LYS A 182 -10.29 -13.25 -12.51
N LYS A 183 -9.21 -13.40 -13.31
CA LYS A 183 -8.87 -14.68 -13.97
C LYS A 183 -7.88 -15.54 -13.18
N LEU A 184 -7.39 -15.07 -12.05
CA LEU A 184 -6.43 -15.80 -11.22
C LEU A 184 -7.13 -16.62 -10.13
N PRO A 185 -6.53 -17.71 -9.64
CA PRO A 185 -7.01 -18.38 -8.43
C PRO A 185 -6.89 -17.44 -7.22
N HIS A 186 -7.93 -17.42 -6.38
CA HIS A 186 -7.96 -16.61 -5.15
C HIS A 186 -7.87 -17.52 -3.93
N TYR A 187 -7.02 -17.20 -3.01
CA TYR A 187 -6.83 -17.88 -1.73
C TYR A 187 -7.05 -16.91 -0.59
N THR A 188 -7.85 -17.30 0.39
CA THR A 188 -8.05 -16.49 1.61
C THR A 188 -7.69 -17.32 2.82
N VAL A 189 -6.74 -16.83 3.61
CA VAL A 189 -6.33 -17.49 4.86
C VAL A 189 -7.27 -17.07 5.98
N LYS A 190 -7.85 -18.06 6.68
CA LYS A 190 -8.72 -17.85 7.83
C LYS A 190 -7.96 -18.19 9.10
N TRP A 191 -7.74 -17.19 9.96
CA TRP A 191 -7.08 -17.34 11.24
C TRP A 191 -8.10 -17.43 12.37
N ASP A 192 -7.77 -18.18 13.42
CA ASP A 192 -8.52 -18.13 14.66
C ASP A 192 -8.13 -16.87 15.44
N GLY A 193 -9.12 -16.23 16.10
CA GLY A 193 -8.86 -15.11 17.01
C GLY A 193 -8.24 -13.88 16.33
N LEU A 194 -8.79 -13.44 15.21
CA LEU A 194 -8.44 -12.15 14.65
C LEU A 194 -8.70 -11.06 15.69
N GLN A 195 -7.69 -10.24 15.97
CA GLN A 195 -7.82 -9.14 16.91
C GLN A 195 -8.67 -8.03 16.29
N GLU A 196 -9.79 -7.72 16.94
CA GLU A 196 -10.60 -6.57 16.55
C GLU A 196 -9.93 -5.27 16.99
N ILE A 197 -9.95 -4.27 16.12
CA ILE A 197 -9.40 -2.95 16.41
C ILE A 197 -10.55 -1.99 16.67
N VAL A 198 -10.55 -1.43 17.87
CA VAL A 198 -11.53 -0.43 18.30
C VAL A 198 -11.10 0.95 17.81
N VAL A 199 -11.85 1.51 16.85
CA VAL A 199 -11.59 2.86 16.33
C VAL A 199 -12.37 3.90 17.12
N LYS A 200 -11.66 4.70 17.94
CA LYS A 200 -12.25 5.83 18.67
C LYS A 200 -12.26 7.07 17.76
N ARG A 201 -13.43 7.52 17.35
CA ARG A 201 -13.61 8.56 16.32
C ARG A 201 -13.88 9.93 16.93
N TYR A 202 -13.09 10.93 16.53
CA TYR A 202 -13.24 12.33 16.97
C TYR A 202 -13.40 13.27 15.77
N LYS A 203 -14.61 13.75 15.56
CA LYS A 203 -14.90 14.76 14.53
C LYS A 203 -14.47 16.15 15.01
N THR A 204 -13.79 16.88 14.16
CA THR A 204 -13.36 18.26 14.42
C THR A 204 -13.61 19.15 13.19
N SER A 205 -13.71 20.45 13.36
CA SER A 205 -13.79 21.40 12.25
C SER A 205 -12.45 21.64 11.56
N ARG A 206 -11.33 21.42 12.28
CA ARG A 206 -9.96 21.56 11.76
C ARG A 206 -9.09 20.47 12.35
N VAL A 207 -8.56 19.60 11.51
CA VAL A 207 -7.76 18.45 11.94
C VAL A 207 -6.48 18.88 12.69
N SER A 208 -5.79 19.92 12.22
CA SER A 208 -4.61 20.46 12.92
C SER A 208 -4.94 20.94 14.33
N ALA A 209 -6.07 21.60 14.54
CA ALA A 209 -6.50 22.04 15.86
C ALA A 209 -6.86 20.84 16.77
N GLY A 210 -7.51 19.83 16.22
CA GLY A 210 -7.78 18.57 16.93
C GLY A 210 -6.49 17.87 17.39
N LEU A 211 -5.51 17.73 16.50
CA LEU A 211 -4.19 17.19 16.84
C LEU A 211 -3.46 18.03 17.89
N THR A 212 -3.46 19.38 17.73
CA THR A 212 -2.87 20.29 18.71
C THR A 212 -3.45 20.06 20.09
N LYS A 213 -4.78 19.95 20.21
CA LYS A 213 -5.46 19.73 21.48
C LYS A 213 -5.08 18.37 22.12
N VAL A 214 -5.00 17.30 21.33
CA VAL A 214 -4.65 15.98 21.84
C VAL A 214 -3.19 15.96 22.31
N ILE A 215 -2.27 16.52 21.55
CA ILE A 215 -0.85 16.59 21.89
C ILE A 215 -0.62 17.46 23.11
N ASP A 216 -1.29 18.63 23.20
CA ASP A 216 -1.22 19.49 24.37
C ASP A 216 -1.73 18.79 25.64
N THR A 217 -2.85 18.06 25.53
CA THR A 217 -3.37 17.25 26.63
C THR A 217 -2.39 16.17 27.04
N PHE A 218 -1.80 15.47 26.07
CA PHE A 218 -0.79 14.43 26.32
C PHE A 218 0.41 14.99 27.11
N ARG A 219 0.93 16.16 26.69
CA ARG A 219 2.11 16.78 27.32
C ARG A 219 1.82 17.37 28.71
N THR A 220 0.65 17.96 28.90
CA THR A 220 0.36 18.74 30.11
C THR A 220 -0.35 17.98 31.19
N LYS A 221 -1.19 16.99 30.83
CA LYS A 221 -2.07 16.26 31.75
C LYS A 221 -1.84 14.75 31.75
N GLY A 222 -1.04 14.25 30.79
CA GLY A 222 -1.03 12.86 30.44
C GLY A 222 -2.28 12.43 29.67
N LEU A 223 -2.19 11.35 28.94
CA LEU A 223 -3.31 10.74 28.24
C LEU A 223 -3.52 9.33 28.75
N ARG A 224 -4.71 9.04 29.25
CA ARG A 224 -5.09 7.72 29.75
C ARG A 224 -6.20 7.16 28.91
N LEU A 225 -6.09 5.90 28.55
CA LEU A 225 -7.09 5.19 27.79
C LEU A 225 -7.48 3.90 28.51
N THR A 226 -8.75 3.55 28.37
CA THR A 226 -9.24 2.24 28.79
C THR A 226 -9.13 1.30 27.60
N ASP A 227 -8.44 0.18 27.79
CA ASP A 227 -8.35 -0.89 26.82
C ASP A 227 -9.68 -1.68 26.71
N ILE A 228 -9.71 -2.67 25.82
CA ILE A 228 -10.91 -3.53 25.64
C ILE A 228 -11.23 -4.39 26.86
N HIS A 229 -10.28 -4.59 27.78
CA HIS A 229 -10.44 -5.36 29.01
C HIS A 229 -10.88 -4.50 30.21
N GLY A 230 -11.06 -3.17 29.99
CA GLY A 230 -11.45 -2.22 31.02
C GLY A 230 -10.28 -1.71 31.88
N GLN A 231 -9.04 -2.05 31.56
CA GLN A 231 -7.86 -1.56 32.28
C GLN A 231 -7.51 -0.15 31.76
N VAL A 232 -7.28 0.78 32.69
CA VAL A 232 -6.83 2.15 32.39
C VAL A 232 -5.32 2.20 32.44
N SER A 233 -4.71 2.60 31.31
CA SER A 233 -3.26 2.72 31.18
C SER A 233 -2.86 4.08 30.61
N GLU A 234 -1.65 4.53 30.93
CA GLU A 234 -1.12 5.80 30.46
C GLU A 234 -0.41 5.63 29.11
N VAL A 235 -0.67 6.56 28.19
CA VAL A 235 -0.01 6.63 26.88
C VAL A 235 1.35 7.30 27.07
N GLU A 236 2.43 6.67 26.62
CA GLU A 236 3.79 7.20 26.73
C GLU A 236 4.29 7.78 25.39
N GLN A 237 3.75 7.30 24.27
CA GLN A 237 4.14 7.74 22.94
C GLN A 237 2.94 7.89 22.02
N LEU A 238 2.96 8.91 21.17
CA LEU A 238 1.98 9.13 20.11
C LEU A 238 2.58 8.79 18.76
N TYR A 239 1.83 8.02 17.96
CA TYR A 239 2.16 7.62 16.59
C TYR A 239 1.10 8.19 15.65
N ILE A 240 1.38 9.34 15.06
CA ILE A 240 0.41 10.18 14.33
C ILE A 240 0.61 10.02 12.83
N PHE A 241 -0.36 9.44 12.16
CA PHE A 241 -0.38 9.19 10.73
C PHE A 241 -1.22 10.26 10.03
N ILE A 242 -0.57 11.16 9.29
CA ILE A 242 -1.21 12.26 8.55
C ILE A 242 -0.44 12.58 7.28
N ASN A 243 -1.08 12.47 6.12
CA ASN A 243 -0.43 12.74 4.84
C ASN A 243 -0.38 14.24 4.49
N SER A 244 0.14 15.07 5.42
CA SER A 244 0.28 16.52 5.22
C SER A 244 1.42 17.10 6.04
N VAL A 245 2.55 17.38 5.38
CA VAL A 245 3.70 18.05 6.03
C VAL A 245 3.34 19.46 6.50
N THR A 246 2.44 20.16 5.79
CA THR A 246 1.93 21.47 6.21
C THR A 246 1.16 21.39 7.53
N SER A 247 0.30 20.37 7.69
CA SER A 247 -0.43 20.18 8.94
C SER A 247 0.50 19.80 10.08
N ILE A 248 1.50 18.96 9.83
CA ILE A 248 2.55 18.62 10.80
C ILE A 248 3.25 19.89 11.26
N GLN A 249 3.76 20.70 10.31
CA GLN A 249 4.46 21.96 10.60
C GLN A 249 3.59 22.91 11.42
N GLN A 250 2.31 23.05 11.07
CA GLN A 250 1.37 23.89 11.81
C GLN A 250 1.22 23.44 13.27
N VAL A 251 1.08 22.13 13.51
CA VAL A 251 0.93 21.57 14.86
C VAL A 251 2.21 21.77 15.69
N VAL A 252 3.37 21.40 15.14
CA VAL A 252 4.64 21.49 15.88
C VAL A 252 5.03 22.93 16.18
N SER A 253 4.70 23.88 15.30
CA SER A 253 4.95 25.31 15.51
C SER A 253 3.95 25.94 16.50
N THR A 254 2.66 25.56 16.45
CA THR A 254 1.65 26.08 17.38
C THR A 254 1.95 25.67 18.83
N LEU A 255 2.47 24.47 19.03
CA LEU A 255 2.81 23.95 20.35
C LEU A 255 4.26 24.23 20.77
N GLU A 256 5.04 24.88 19.91
CA GLU A 256 6.46 25.16 20.12
C GLU A 256 7.26 23.90 20.59
N LEU A 257 6.95 22.75 19.97
CA LEU A 257 7.53 21.47 20.38
C LEU A 257 9.06 21.51 20.26
N ASP A 258 9.74 20.87 21.23
CA ASP A 258 11.19 20.68 21.12
C ASP A 258 11.50 19.58 20.07
N SER A 259 12.60 19.77 19.33
CA SER A 259 13.03 18.79 18.34
C SER A 259 13.42 17.43 18.95
N SER A 260 13.79 17.42 20.23
CA SER A 260 14.06 16.18 20.98
C SER A 260 12.79 15.36 21.28
N GLU A 261 11.63 16.03 21.38
CA GLU A 261 10.34 15.38 21.67
C GLU A 261 9.65 14.84 20.40
N VAL A 262 10.05 15.34 19.21
CA VAL A 262 9.31 15.10 17.96
C VAL A 262 10.18 14.39 16.93
N LYS A 263 9.66 13.29 16.38
CA LYS A 263 10.18 12.59 15.19
C LYS A 263 9.26 12.85 14.00
N ILE A 264 9.80 13.21 12.84
CA ILE A 264 9.01 13.45 11.63
C ILE A 264 9.55 12.58 10.49
N CYS A 265 8.73 11.62 10.05
CA CYS A 265 9.02 10.72 8.95
C CYS A 265 8.19 11.10 7.73
N CYS A 266 8.80 11.74 6.75
CA CYS A 266 8.17 12.13 5.49
C CYS A 266 9.14 12.02 4.31
N ALA A 267 8.68 12.34 3.09
CA ALA A 267 9.53 12.34 1.92
C ALA A 267 10.66 13.39 2.07
N ASN A 268 11.92 12.95 1.92
CA ASN A 268 13.11 13.80 2.06
C ASN A 268 13.29 14.69 0.81
N ARG A 269 12.40 15.68 0.65
CA ARG A 269 12.41 16.67 -0.43
C ARG A 269 12.85 18.04 0.10
N LYS A 270 13.55 18.81 -0.73
CA LYS A 270 14.00 20.19 -0.39
C LYS A 270 12.83 21.04 0.14
N ARG A 271 11.67 20.97 -0.50
CA ARG A 271 10.44 21.69 -0.08
C ARG A 271 10.02 21.33 1.35
N ASN A 272 10.05 20.04 1.69
CA ASN A 272 9.64 19.58 3.03
C ASN A 272 10.64 20.03 4.10
N LYS A 273 11.94 19.99 3.81
CA LYS A 273 12.99 20.53 4.71
C LYS A 273 12.80 22.01 4.98
N LEU A 274 12.54 22.79 3.95
CA LEU A 274 12.30 24.22 4.09
C LEU A 274 11.04 24.52 4.92
N LEU A 275 9.96 23.74 4.71
CA LEU A 275 8.71 23.90 5.43
C LEU A 275 8.84 23.54 6.92
N LEU A 276 9.55 22.49 7.24
CA LEU A 276 9.75 22.01 8.62
C LEU A 276 10.75 22.85 9.42
N GLY A 277 11.60 23.63 8.75
CA GLY A 277 12.52 24.56 9.38
C GLY A 277 13.53 23.88 10.31
N LYS A 278 13.38 24.06 11.63
CA LYS A 278 14.29 23.49 12.65
C LYS A 278 14.13 21.97 12.85
N TYR A 279 13.01 21.37 12.36
CA TYR A 279 12.76 19.95 12.53
C TYR A 279 13.40 19.13 11.42
N GLU A 280 14.15 18.11 11.78
CA GLU A 280 14.76 17.21 10.82
C GLU A 280 13.77 16.16 10.31
N ILE A 281 13.98 15.71 9.05
CA ILE A 281 13.28 14.56 8.50
C ILE A 281 14.09 13.32 8.88
N GLU A 282 13.51 12.49 9.73
CA GLU A 282 14.17 11.29 10.24
C GLU A 282 13.75 10.02 9.50
N PRO A 283 14.66 9.03 9.37
CA PRO A 283 14.29 7.71 8.87
C PRO A 283 13.34 7.00 9.86
N VAL A 284 12.52 6.09 9.34
CA VAL A 284 11.59 5.32 10.19
C VAL A 284 12.34 4.49 11.23
N CYS A 285 13.50 3.93 10.88
CA CYS A 285 14.33 3.11 11.75
C CYS A 285 15.06 3.89 12.87
N SER A 286 15.05 5.25 12.85
CA SER A 286 15.61 6.02 13.97
C SER A 286 14.77 5.81 15.25
N PRO A 287 15.37 6.03 16.45
CA PRO A 287 14.64 5.87 17.71
C PRO A 287 13.33 6.66 17.74
N ASN A 288 12.28 6.06 18.29
CA ASN A 288 11.01 6.75 18.46
C ASN A 288 11.13 7.78 19.60
N LYS A 289 10.38 8.86 19.46
CA LYS A 289 10.28 9.93 20.45
C LYS A 289 8.89 9.92 21.09
N GLN A 290 8.59 10.88 21.96
CA GLN A 290 7.26 10.96 22.57
C GLN A 290 6.15 11.23 21.55
N ILE A 291 6.46 12.02 20.49
CA ILE A 291 5.52 12.38 19.44
C ILE A 291 6.13 12.04 18.08
N ASN A 292 5.51 11.11 17.35
CA ASN A 292 6.04 10.60 16.09
C ASN A 292 5.04 10.86 14.96
N PHE A 293 5.44 11.63 13.94
CA PHE A 293 4.61 11.92 12.78
C PHE A 293 5.05 11.11 11.57
N PHE A 294 4.09 10.52 10.87
CA PHE A 294 4.28 9.70 9.68
C PHE A 294 3.38 10.19 8.54
N THR A 295 3.96 10.37 7.35
CA THR A 295 3.19 10.64 6.12
C THR A 295 2.97 9.36 5.31
N LYS A 296 2.18 9.41 4.22
CA LYS A 296 1.82 8.23 3.39
C LYS A 296 3.02 7.33 3.05
N LYS A 297 4.22 7.89 2.90
CA LYS A 297 5.46 7.12 2.69
C LYS A 297 5.68 6.01 3.75
N CYS A 298 5.17 6.22 4.96
CA CYS A 298 5.39 5.35 6.12
C CYS A 298 4.11 4.62 6.57
N PHE A 299 2.98 4.78 5.86
CA PHE A 299 1.73 4.08 6.21
C PHE A 299 1.85 2.58 6.00
N GLN A 300 2.74 2.19 5.10
CA GLN A 300 3.01 0.80 4.75
C GLN A 300 4.51 0.50 4.87
N GLY A 301 4.85 -0.76 5.12
CA GLY A 301 6.23 -1.23 5.08
C GLY A 301 7.15 -0.75 6.22
N CYS A 302 6.63 -0.16 7.30
CA CYS A 302 7.42 0.17 8.48
C CYS A 302 7.02 -0.68 9.69
N ASN A 303 8.00 -1.05 10.50
CA ASN A 303 7.80 -1.71 11.78
C ASN A 303 8.13 -0.74 12.90
N LEU A 304 7.17 -0.53 13.80
CA LEU A 304 7.31 0.33 14.97
C LEU A 304 7.15 -0.55 16.21
N PHE A 305 7.95 -0.26 17.24
CA PHE A 305 7.92 -1.02 18.48
C PHE A 305 7.76 -0.06 19.65
N THR A 306 6.83 -0.37 20.55
CA THR A 306 6.53 0.38 21.77
C THR A 306 5.66 -0.47 22.69
N ASP A 307 5.69 -0.19 23.98
CA ASP A 307 4.81 -0.86 24.95
C ASP A 307 3.52 -0.08 25.21
N ASN A 308 3.59 1.26 25.23
CA ASN A 308 2.49 2.14 25.59
C ASN A 308 2.24 3.23 24.50
N GLY A 309 2.25 2.82 23.23
CA GLY A 309 2.09 3.74 22.11
C GLY A 309 0.67 3.79 21.54
N LEU A 310 0.12 4.98 21.39
CA LEU A 310 -1.19 5.19 20.81
C LEU A 310 -1.10 5.58 19.32
N VAL A 311 -1.79 4.82 18.48
CA VAL A 311 -1.96 5.14 17.05
C VAL A 311 -3.05 6.19 16.87
N ILE A 312 -2.71 7.27 16.18
CA ILE A 312 -3.66 8.33 15.79
C ILE A 312 -3.61 8.48 14.28
N VAL A 313 -4.75 8.32 13.61
CA VAL A 313 -4.93 8.63 12.19
C VAL A 313 -5.64 9.97 12.07
N ALA A 314 -5.16 10.83 11.18
CA ALA A 314 -5.74 12.15 10.99
C ALA A 314 -6.10 12.38 9.51
N SER A 315 -7.39 12.66 9.24
CA SER A 315 -7.95 12.84 7.90
C SER A 315 -8.73 14.15 7.79
N ASP A 316 -8.37 14.98 6.82
CA ASP A 316 -9.02 16.26 6.56
C ASP A 316 -9.91 16.15 5.32
N GLY A 317 -11.23 16.14 5.48
CA GLY A 317 -12.20 16.03 4.40
C GLY A 317 -12.15 17.16 3.36
N TYR A 318 -11.44 18.25 3.64
CA TYR A 318 -11.18 19.33 2.68
C TYR A 318 -9.87 19.15 1.90
N ARG A 319 -9.10 18.08 2.20
CA ARG A 319 -7.82 17.76 1.57
C ARG A 319 -7.76 16.28 1.20
N THR A 320 -8.15 15.98 -0.03
CA THR A 320 -8.26 14.60 -0.54
C THR A 320 -6.99 13.77 -0.32
N ASN A 321 -5.81 14.38 -0.45
CA ASN A 321 -4.52 13.71 -0.21
C ASN A 321 -4.31 13.25 1.24
N THR A 322 -5.15 13.68 2.20
CA THR A 322 -5.08 13.24 3.60
C THR A 322 -6.15 12.22 3.95
N LEU A 323 -7.08 11.95 3.05
CA LEU A 323 -8.07 10.91 3.25
C LEU A 323 -7.39 9.55 3.37
N VAL A 324 -7.93 8.73 4.23
CA VAL A 324 -7.44 7.38 4.52
C VAL A 324 -8.59 6.43 4.28
N ASP A 325 -8.40 5.48 3.38
CA ASP A 325 -9.34 4.40 3.17
C ASP A 325 -9.43 3.52 4.42
N VAL A 326 -10.66 3.23 4.85
CA VAL A 326 -10.92 2.52 6.12
C VAL A 326 -10.65 1.03 5.98
N SER A 327 -10.93 0.47 4.80
CA SER A 327 -10.84 -0.98 4.55
C SER A 327 -9.41 -1.44 4.19
N THR A 328 -8.53 -0.52 3.79
CA THR A 328 -7.17 -0.85 3.37
C THR A 328 -6.12 -0.08 4.19
N THR A 329 -5.98 1.21 3.96
CA THR A 329 -4.90 2.04 4.53
C THR A 329 -4.99 2.16 6.05
N MET A 330 -6.21 2.29 6.63
CA MET A 330 -6.38 2.38 8.08
C MET A 330 -6.02 1.06 8.76
N GLU A 331 -6.40 -0.06 8.17
CA GLU A 331 -6.03 -1.39 8.66
C GLU A 331 -4.51 -1.61 8.58
N GLN A 332 -3.87 -1.18 7.49
CA GLN A 332 -2.41 -1.20 7.36
C GLN A 332 -1.72 -0.36 8.44
N ILE A 333 -2.22 0.84 8.72
CA ILE A 333 -1.68 1.71 9.78
C ILE A 333 -1.84 1.07 11.16
N ALA A 334 -3.00 0.49 11.44
CA ALA A 334 -3.27 -0.17 12.71
C ALA A 334 -2.27 -1.31 13.00
N GLY A 335 -1.85 -2.03 11.95
CA GLY A 335 -0.84 -3.07 12.05
C GLY A 335 0.62 -2.57 12.03
N ARG A 336 0.93 -1.28 12.14
CA ARG A 336 2.33 -0.78 12.10
C ARG A 336 3.08 -0.95 13.41
N ILE A 337 2.41 -0.87 14.55
CA ILE A 337 3.05 -1.20 15.83
C ILE A 337 3.06 -2.72 16.00
N ARG A 338 4.25 -3.28 16.04
CA ARG A 338 4.51 -4.72 16.09
C ARG A 338 4.82 -5.15 17.52
N SER A 339 4.45 -6.38 17.84
CA SER A 339 4.91 -7.05 19.04
C SER A 339 6.13 -7.91 18.73
N ASN A 340 7.11 -7.92 19.62
CA ASN A 340 8.26 -8.83 19.59
C ASN A 340 8.52 -9.38 21.01
N GLU A 341 9.63 -10.08 21.20
CA GLU A 341 10.00 -10.64 22.53
C GLU A 341 10.25 -9.56 23.60
N HIS A 342 10.52 -8.32 23.18
CA HIS A 342 10.91 -7.22 24.07
C HIS A 342 9.86 -6.11 24.17
N SER A 343 8.83 -6.13 23.34
CA SER A 343 7.84 -5.05 23.25
C SER A 343 6.47 -5.59 22.88
N GLN A 344 5.48 -5.29 23.71
CA GLN A 344 4.08 -5.64 23.47
C GLN A 344 3.19 -4.44 23.78
N ASN A 345 2.69 -3.79 22.73
CA ASN A 345 1.86 -2.59 22.91
C ASN A 345 0.50 -2.91 23.52
N ILE A 346 0.22 -2.33 24.69
CA ILE A 346 -1.06 -2.51 25.38
C ILE A 346 -2.24 -1.86 24.65
N PHE A 347 -1.99 -0.92 23.72
CA PHE A 347 -3.01 -0.27 22.91
C PHE A 347 -3.05 -0.81 21.47
N ALA A 348 -2.53 -2.03 21.23
CA ALA A 348 -2.50 -2.64 19.90
C ALA A 348 -3.89 -2.83 19.26
N ASP A 349 -4.94 -2.89 20.09
CA ASP A 349 -6.34 -3.02 19.70
C ASP A 349 -7.09 -1.69 19.60
N THR A 350 -6.40 -0.56 19.83
CA THR A 350 -7.03 0.77 19.89
C THR A 350 -6.39 1.73 18.88
N LEU A 351 -7.23 2.35 18.06
CA LEU A 351 -6.85 3.41 17.13
C LEU A 351 -7.72 4.63 17.35
N VAL A 352 -7.13 5.81 17.34
CA VAL A 352 -7.86 7.09 17.38
C VAL A 352 -7.92 7.69 15.98
N HIS A 353 -9.11 7.99 15.48
CA HIS A 353 -9.31 8.69 14.22
C HIS A 353 -9.81 10.12 14.45
N ILE A 354 -8.95 11.10 14.18
CA ILE A 354 -9.30 12.54 14.23
C ILE A 354 -9.60 12.99 12.81
N PHE A 355 -10.82 13.43 12.55
CA PHE A 355 -11.23 13.74 11.18
C PHE A 355 -12.13 14.99 11.09
N SER A 356 -12.07 15.63 9.93
CA SER A 356 -13.08 16.60 9.48
C SER A 356 -13.84 16.03 8.29
N THR A 357 -15.08 16.49 8.11
CA THR A 357 -15.89 16.15 6.94
C THR A 357 -16.08 17.37 6.07
N ASN A 358 -15.98 17.22 4.76
CA ASN A 358 -16.45 18.22 3.82
C ASN A 358 -17.99 18.29 3.92
N LYS A 359 -18.55 19.48 3.73
CA LYS A 359 -20.02 19.66 3.70
C LYS A 359 -20.66 19.03 2.47
N ASN A 360 -19.88 18.79 1.43
CA ASN A 360 -20.32 18.18 0.17
C ASN A 360 -20.06 16.67 0.18
N ILE A 361 -20.57 15.96 1.17
CA ILE A 361 -20.61 14.50 1.11
C ILE A 361 -21.72 14.15 0.11
N MET A 362 -21.38 13.55 -1.00
CA MET A 362 -22.36 13.00 -1.94
C MET A 362 -23.03 11.79 -1.29
N THR A 363 -24.31 11.60 -1.58
CA THR A 363 -24.98 10.32 -1.33
C THR A 363 -24.57 9.29 -2.39
N ASP A 364 -24.88 8.04 -2.18
CA ASP A 364 -24.58 6.99 -3.17
C ASP A 364 -25.32 7.26 -4.49
N GLU A 365 -26.54 7.81 -4.42
CA GLU A 365 -27.31 8.21 -5.59
C GLU A 365 -26.67 9.38 -6.36
N GLU A 366 -26.25 10.44 -5.63
CA GLU A 366 -25.55 11.58 -6.24
C GLU A 366 -24.21 11.17 -6.86
N PHE A 367 -23.51 10.22 -6.26
CA PHE A 367 -22.27 9.66 -6.82
C PHE A 367 -22.54 8.84 -8.09
N ALA A 368 -23.58 8.01 -8.08
CA ALA A 368 -23.99 7.23 -9.25
C ALA A 368 -24.40 8.13 -10.43
N GLU A 369 -25.15 9.20 -10.16
CA GLU A 369 -25.53 10.20 -11.17
C GLU A 369 -24.28 10.90 -11.75
N LEU A 370 -23.32 11.29 -10.90
CA LEU A 370 -22.06 11.91 -11.34
C LEU A 370 -21.24 10.96 -12.23
N MET A 371 -21.19 9.67 -11.88
CA MET A 371 -20.47 8.68 -12.66
C MET A 371 -21.11 8.48 -14.03
N GLN A 372 -22.45 8.40 -14.10
CA GLN A 372 -23.18 8.30 -15.37
C GLN A 372 -22.96 9.54 -16.26
N GLU A 373 -22.94 10.75 -15.67
CA GLU A 373 -22.62 11.97 -16.41
C GLU A 373 -21.21 11.93 -17.00
N LYS A 374 -20.21 11.53 -16.19
CA LYS A 374 -18.80 11.39 -16.64
C LYS A 374 -18.65 10.34 -17.74
N GLU A 375 -19.32 9.20 -17.64
CA GLU A 375 -19.33 8.16 -18.68
C GLU A 375 -19.93 8.67 -19.98
N LEU A 376 -21.07 9.37 -19.91
CA LEU A 376 -21.73 9.94 -21.08
C LEU A 376 -20.84 11.01 -21.75
N ASP A 377 -20.18 11.86 -20.98
CA ASP A 377 -19.23 12.84 -21.49
C ASP A 377 -18.04 12.18 -22.18
N ALA A 378 -17.51 11.11 -21.59
CA ALA A 378 -16.44 10.32 -22.18
C ALA A 378 -16.88 9.68 -23.52
N GLU A 379 -18.06 9.07 -23.59
CA GLU A 379 -18.62 8.51 -24.82
C GLU A 379 -18.81 9.59 -25.91
N ASN A 380 -19.29 10.77 -25.54
CA ASN A 380 -19.43 11.91 -26.44
C ASN A 380 -18.08 12.38 -26.99
N LEU A 381 -17.06 12.44 -26.16
CA LEU A 381 -15.69 12.80 -26.59
C LEU A 381 -15.12 11.75 -27.54
N LEU A 382 -15.22 10.46 -27.19
CA LEU A 382 -14.72 9.36 -28.01
C LEU A 382 -15.45 9.28 -29.36
N SER A 383 -16.77 9.41 -29.37
CA SER A 383 -17.54 9.40 -30.62
C SER A 383 -17.30 10.64 -31.51
N SER A 384 -16.97 11.78 -30.88
CA SER A 384 -16.64 13.01 -31.62
C SER A 384 -15.31 12.90 -32.36
N GLN A 385 -14.30 12.25 -31.78
CA GLN A 385 -13.00 12.05 -32.41
C GLN A 385 -13.08 11.13 -33.65
N GLU A 386 -14.04 10.18 -33.71
CA GLU A 386 -14.18 9.25 -34.81
C GLU A 386 -14.57 9.94 -36.14
N LYS A 387 -15.15 11.14 -36.04
CA LYS A 387 -15.59 11.94 -37.18
C LYS A 387 -14.48 12.83 -37.73
N LEU A 388 -13.32 12.88 -37.11
CA LEU A 388 -12.20 13.75 -37.45
C LEU A 388 -11.11 12.98 -38.21
N SER A 389 -10.47 13.60 -39.16
CA SER A 389 -9.22 13.12 -39.74
C SER A 389 -8.09 13.15 -38.72
N ASP A 390 -6.99 12.45 -38.96
CA ASP A 390 -5.88 12.37 -37.97
C ASP A 390 -5.27 13.74 -37.64
N GLU A 391 -5.17 14.67 -38.65
CA GLU A 391 -4.68 16.02 -38.41
C GLU A 391 -5.67 16.89 -37.64
N GLU A 392 -6.96 16.79 -37.96
CA GLU A 392 -8.02 17.52 -37.24
C GLU A 392 -8.13 17.02 -35.79
N ARG A 393 -8.04 15.71 -35.56
CA ARG A 393 -8.09 15.10 -34.25
C ARG A 393 -6.96 15.60 -33.38
N LYS A 394 -5.73 15.59 -33.86
CA LYS A 394 -4.57 16.08 -33.09
C LYS A 394 -4.76 17.55 -32.68
N THR A 395 -5.16 18.40 -33.62
CA THR A 395 -5.43 19.81 -33.36
C THR A 395 -6.59 20.01 -32.36
N TRP A 396 -7.61 19.15 -32.45
CA TRP A 396 -8.75 19.20 -31.55
C TRP A 396 -8.39 18.78 -30.13
N ILE A 397 -7.64 17.67 -29.94
CA ILE A 397 -7.15 17.19 -28.66
C ILE A 397 -6.26 18.24 -27.98
N GLU A 398 -5.32 18.86 -28.72
CA GLU A 398 -4.47 19.94 -28.20
C GLU A 398 -5.27 21.15 -27.68
N ARG A 399 -6.47 21.40 -28.21
CA ARG A 399 -7.35 22.50 -27.78
C ARG A 399 -8.31 22.14 -26.67
N LEU A 400 -8.51 20.86 -26.41
CA LEU A 400 -9.54 20.38 -25.49
C LEU A 400 -9.22 20.65 -24.02
N ASN A 401 -7.96 20.98 -23.68
CA ASN A 401 -7.48 21.16 -22.29
C ASN A 401 -8.07 20.08 -21.37
N LEU A 402 -7.86 18.83 -21.76
CA LEU A 402 -8.53 17.66 -21.19
C LEU A 402 -8.17 17.49 -19.72
N GLU A 403 -9.09 17.81 -18.82
CA GLU A 403 -9.07 17.41 -17.41
C GLU A 403 -10.16 16.36 -17.21
N SER A 404 -9.86 15.10 -17.51
CA SER A 404 -10.81 14.00 -17.35
C SER A 404 -10.16 12.84 -16.61
N ASP A 405 -10.87 12.31 -15.63
CA ASP A 405 -10.48 11.09 -14.89
C ASP A 405 -10.83 9.82 -15.70
N VAL A 406 -11.67 9.95 -16.74
CA VAL A 406 -12.26 8.82 -17.49
C VAL A 406 -11.67 8.65 -18.86
N VAL A 407 -11.06 9.71 -19.42
CA VAL A 407 -10.49 9.73 -20.78
C VAL A 407 -9.09 10.33 -20.75
N SER A 408 -8.14 9.70 -21.42
CA SER A 408 -6.78 10.20 -21.63
C SER A 408 -6.37 10.18 -23.09
N GLU A 409 -5.31 10.92 -23.43
CA GLU A 409 -4.69 10.87 -24.76
C GLU A 409 -3.65 9.74 -24.81
N LYS A 410 -3.74 8.91 -25.85
CA LYS A 410 -2.75 7.89 -26.17
C LYS A 410 -2.52 7.85 -27.68
N ASP A 411 -1.28 8.08 -28.09
CA ASP A 411 -0.86 8.05 -29.51
C ASP A 411 -1.69 8.96 -30.43
N GLY A 412 -2.07 10.16 -29.97
CA GLY A 412 -2.87 11.13 -30.72
C GLY A 412 -4.36 10.80 -30.81
N ARG A 413 -4.85 9.92 -29.93
CA ARG A 413 -6.28 9.56 -29.80
C ARG A 413 -6.71 9.63 -28.35
N LEU A 414 -7.98 9.95 -28.15
CA LEU A 414 -8.60 9.78 -26.83
C LEU A 414 -8.99 8.31 -26.64
N VAL A 415 -8.69 7.79 -25.47
CA VAL A 415 -9.05 6.43 -25.04
C VAL A 415 -9.65 6.48 -23.65
N TYR A 416 -10.50 5.49 -23.31
CA TYR A 416 -10.91 5.32 -21.92
C TYR A 416 -9.70 5.03 -21.03
N ASN A 417 -9.70 5.61 -19.85
CA ASN A 417 -8.82 5.19 -18.77
C ASN A 417 -9.36 3.87 -18.22
N GLU A 418 -8.66 2.75 -18.51
CA GLU A 418 -8.98 1.43 -17.99
C GLU A 418 -8.60 1.29 -16.52
#